data_74ea9511a1638fb4cedecb566fdd80e9
#
_entry.id   74ea9511a1638fb4cedecb566fdd80e9
#
_cell.length_a   1.000
_cell.length_b   1.000
_cell.length_c   1.000
_cell.angle_alpha   90.00
_cell.angle_beta   90.00
_cell.angle_gamma   90.00
#
_symmetry.space_group_name_H-M   'P 1'
#
loop_
_entity.id
_entity.type
_entity.pdbx_description
1 polymer ?
#
loop_
_entity_poly.entity_id
_entity_poly.type
_entity_poly.pdbx_seq_one_letter_code
_entity_poly.pdbx_strand_id
1 'polypeptide(L)'
;TMWNVAVERQIQVKGPDAEKFVDYVITRDATKISPMRARYVILCNAYGGVLNDPILLRISKDEFWFSLSDSDIGMYLQGVNADGKFNCTIEEIDACPVQIQGPKSKALMKDLCGDQVDFDNMPFYGLAEVKIAGRSCVISQSGFSGEAGYEIYLRNATLYAEDMWNAVLEAGKKHKLMVIAPAHHRRIQAGILSWGQDMDMQHNPYQCNLGYQVSLSGKGEWNKKADYVGKAALE
;
A
#
# COMPACT_ATOMS: atom_id res chain seq x y z
N THR A 1 -18.85 -3.37 -4.06
CA THR A 1 -18.49 -4.61 -3.37
C THR A 1 -17.57 -4.34 -2.21
N MET A 2 -17.54 -5.22 -1.20
CA MET A 2 -16.65 -5.20 -0.05
C MET A 2 -15.81 -6.49 -0.07
N TRP A 3 -14.50 -6.35 0.11
CA TRP A 3 -13.55 -7.44 0.04
C TRP A 3 -12.74 -7.50 1.34
N ASN A 4 -12.66 -8.68 1.95
CA ASN A 4 -11.68 -8.90 3.00
C ASN A 4 -10.31 -9.12 2.34
N VAL A 5 -9.39 -8.21 2.57
CA VAL A 5 -8.01 -8.28 2.09
C VAL A 5 -7.01 -8.22 3.25
N ALA A 6 -7.41 -8.70 4.44
CA ALA A 6 -6.57 -8.70 5.63
C ALA A 6 -5.30 -9.56 5.49
N VAL A 7 -5.22 -10.41 4.46
CA VAL A 7 -3.99 -11.12 4.07
C VAL A 7 -2.87 -10.14 3.66
N GLU A 8 -3.21 -8.93 3.24
CA GLU A 8 -2.26 -7.84 2.99
C GLU A 8 -1.74 -7.31 4.34
N ARG A 9 -0.64 -7.89 4.81
CA ARG A 9 0.01 -7.48 6.07
C ARG A 9 0.61 -6.09 5.92
N GLN A 10 0.60 -5.33 7.02
CA GLN A 10 1.15 -3.98 7.05
C GLN A 10 2.49 -3.99 7.78
N ILE A 11 3.58 -3.72 7.06
CA ILE A 11 4.90 -3.56 7.67
C ILE A 11 5.16 -2.08 7.88
N GLN A 12 5.23 -1.68 9.14
CA GLN A 12 5.57 -0.31 9.52
C GLN A 12 7.08 -0.13 9.57
N VAL A 13 7.54 0.97 8.98
CA VAL A 13 8.89 1.52 9.17
C VAL A 13 8.73 2.88 9.84
N LYS A 14 9.28 3.04 11.05
CA LYS A 14 9.10 4.26 11.84
C LYS A 14 10.37 4.68 12.56
N GLY A 15 10.69 5.96 12.50
CA GLY A 15 11.83 6.55 13.19
C GLY A 15 12.52 7.65 12.40
N PRO A 16 13.55 8.28 12.99
CA PRO A 16 14.25 9.43 12.38
C PRO A 16 14.84 9.16 11.00
N ASP A 17 15.26 7.92 10.72
CA ASP A 17 15.82 7.52 9.43
C ASP A 17 14.85 6.69 8.58
N ALA A 18 13.56 6.65 8.92
CA ALA A 18 12.56 5.87 8.17
C ALA A 18 12.52 6.26 6.68
N GLU A 19 12.53 7.55 6.35
CA GLU A 19 12.55 8.00 4.95
C GLU A 19 13.79 7.51 4.21
N LYS A 20 14.98 7.60 4.83
CA LYS A 20 16.24 7.15 4.22
C LYS A 20 16.25 5.64 4.01
N PHE A 21 15.74 4.89 5.01
CA PHE A 21 15.64 3.44 4.90
C PHE A 21 14.67 3.02 3.80
N VAL A 22 13.46 3.60 3.78
CA VAL A 22 12.48 3.34 2.74
C VAL A 22 13.04 3.70 1.37
N ASP A 23 13.72 4.85 1.25
CA ASP A 23 14.40 5.24 0.01
C ASP A 23 15.47 4.23 -0.42
N TYR A 24 16.17 3.61 0.51
CA TYR A 24 17.20 2.62 0.21
C TYR A 24 16.63 1.27 -0.26
N VAL A 25 15.41 0.88 0.14
CA VAL A 25 14.85 -0.44 -0.18
C VAL A 25 13.88 -0.45 -1.36
N ILE A 26 13.43 0.70 -1.84
CA ILE A 26 12.54 0.80 -3.01
C ILE A 26 13.28 1.36 -4.23
N THR A 27 12.79 1.03 -5.41
CA THR A 27 13.39 1.49 -6.68
C THR A 27 13.07 2.95 -7.02
N ARG A 28 12.08 3.56 -6.37
CA ARG A 28 11.67 4.96 -6.56
C ARG A 28 12.27 5.87 -5.51
N ASP A 29 12.20 7.17 -5.75
CA ASP A 29 12.61 8.21 -4.81
C ASP A 29 11.51 8.44 -3.76
N ALA A 30 11.71 7.92 -2.54
CA ALA A 30 10.77 8.05 -1.43
C ALA A 30 10.59 9.49 -0.97
N THR A 31 11.59 10.35 -1.15
CA THR A 31 11.54 11.76 -0.71
C THR A 31 10.48 12.57 -1.45
N LYS A 32 10.07 12.11 -2.64
CA LYS A 32 9.02 12.74 -3.46
C LYS A 32 7.61 12.32 -3.09
N ILE A 33 7.45 11.41 -2.13
CA ILE A 33 6.13 11.01 -1.62
C ILE A 33 5.79 11.92 -0.45
N SER A 34 4.79 12.75 -0.58
CA SER A 34 4.35 13.63 0.53
C SER A 34 3.66 12.83 1.65
N PRO A 35 3.70 13.29 2.91
CA PRO A 35 2.85 12.74 3.96
C PRO A 35 1.37 12.71 3.55
N MET A 36 0.62 11.74 4.06
CA MET A 36 -0.75 11.43 3.70
C MET A 36 -0.95 11.12 2.21
N ARG A 37 0.05 10.46 1.61
CA ARG A 37 -0.01 9.94 0.25
C ARG A 37 0.49 8.49 0.20
N ALA A 38 -0.14 7.70 -0.65
CA ALA A 38 0.36 6.38 -1.01
C ALA A 38 1.03 6.38 -2.38
N ARG A 39 1.79 5.33 -2.67
CA ARG A 39 2.40 5.06 -3.98
C ARG A 39 2.62 3.56 -4.17
N TYR A 40 2.38 3.12 -5.38
CA TYR A 40 2.84 1.81 -5.83
C TYR A 40 4.36 1.85 -5.98
N VAL A 41 5.05 0.91 -5.35
CA VAL A 41 6.51 0.84 -5.34
C VAL A 41 6.98 -0.59 -5.59
N ILE A 42 8.24 -0.74 -5.99
CA ILE A 42 8.87 -2.04 -6.20
C ILE A 42 10.04 -2.20 -5.25
N LEU A 43 10.14 -3.35 -4.62
CA LEU A 43 11.35 -3.79 -3.92
C LEU A 43 12.04 -4.86 -4.77
N CYS A 44 13.35 -4.73 -4.89
CA CYS A 44 14.19 -5.71 -5.59
C CYS A 44 15.22 -6.31 -4.65
N ASN A 45 15.67 -7.53 -4.97
CA ASN A 45 16.88 -8.08 -4.39
C ASN A 45 18.13 -7.47 -5.04
N ALA A 46 19.32 -7.83 -4.55
CA ALA A 46 20.59 -7.32 -5.07
C ALA A 46 20.86 -7.67 -6.55
N TYR A 47 20.16 -8.66 -7.09
CA TYR A 47 20.26 -9.10 -8.48
C TYR A 47 19.19 -8.49 -9.39
N GLY A 48 18.38 -7.56 -8.88
CA GLY A 48 17.33 -6.87 -9.62
C GLY A 48 15.99 -7.65 -9.72
N GLY A 49 15.88 -8.82 -9.10
CA GLY A 49 14.62 -9.58 -9.08
C GLY A 49 13.58 -8.94 -8.14
N VAL A 50 12.30 -8.97 -8.55
CA VAL A 50 11.19 -8.35 -7.80
C VAL A 50 10.87 -9.15 -6.55
N LEU A 51 11.09 -8.58 -5.38
CA LEU A 51 10.74 -9.19 -4.09
C LEU A 51 9.28 -8.98 -3.72
N ASN A 52 8.76 -7.83 -4.02
CA ASN A 52 7.35 -7.46 -3.81
C ASN A 52 7.02 -6.15 -4.53
N ASP A 53 5.72 -5.90 -4.71
CA ASP A 53 5.16 -4.70 -5.35
C ASP A 53 4.10 -4.00 -4.49
N PRO A 54 4.42 -3.61 -3.26
CA PRO A 54 3.45 -3.11 -2.31
C PRO A 54 2.92 -1.72 -2.66
N ILE A 55 1.80 -1.37 -2.03
CA ILE A 55 1.44 0.03 -1.87
C ILE A 55 2.17 0.57 -0.64
N LEU A 56 2.99 1.59 -0.83
CA LEU A 56 3.65 2.31 0.25
C LEU A 56 2.77 3.48 0.70
N LEU A 57 2.33 3.46 1.96
CA LEU A 57 1.59 4.54 2.58
C LEU A 57 2.56 5.40 3.40
N ARG A 58 2.69 6.67 3.09
CA ARG A 58 3.43 7.62 3.94
C ARG A 58 2.46 8.28 4.90
N ILE A 59 2.41 7.79 6.14
CA ILE A 59 1.49 8.26 7.17
C ILE A 59 1.96 9.62 7.71
N SER A 60 3.25 9.74 7.99
CA SER A 60 3.85 10.99 8.48
C SER A 60 5.23 11.22 7.86
N LYS A 61 5.96 12.19 8.38
CA LYS A 61 7.36 12.41 8.01
C LYS A 61 8.22 11.18 8.29
N ASP A 62 7.98 10.54 9.43
CA ASP A 62 8.85 9.51 10.01
C ASP A 62 8.14 8.15 10.12
N GLU A 63 6.98 7.95 9.44
CA GLU A 63 6.19 6.73 9.50
C GLU A 63 5.68 6.34 8.12
N PHE A 64 6.03 5.11 7.71
CA PHE A 64 5.64 4.50 6.45
C PHE A 64 5.08 3.10 6.69
N TRP A 65 4.08 2.71 5.92
CA TRP A 65 3.55 1.36 5.91
C TRP A 65 3.68 0.75 4.52
N PHE A 66 4.24 -0.44 4.44
CA PHE A 66 4.17 -1.28 3.25
C PHE A 66 2.93 -2.17 3.37
N SER A 67 1.94 -1.96 2.52
CA SER A 67 0.79 -2.84 2.36
C SER A 67 1.18 -3.92 1.37
N LEU A 68 1.38 -5.13 1.89
CA LEU A 68 2.04 -6.21 1.16
C LEU A 68 1.04 -7.07 0.39
N SER A 69 1.49 -7.59 -0.75
CA SER A 69 0.99 -8.85 -1.28
C SER A 69 1.67 -10.06 -0.58
N ASP A 70 1.65 -11.23 -1.20
CA ASP A 70 2.12 -12.48 -0.60
C ASP A 70 3.65 -12.60 -0.55
N SER A 71 4.33 -12.06 0.45
CA SER A 71 5.77 -12.34 0.68
C SER A 71 6.22 -11.98 2.09
N ASP A 72 7.43 -12.41 2.46
CA ASP A 72 8.06 -12.14 3.78
C ASP A 72 8.90 -10.87 3.79
N ILE A 73 8.40 -9.79 3.22
CA ILE A 73 9.11 -8.51 3.16
C ILE A 73 9.47 -7.98 4.55
N GLY A 74 8.66 -8.19 5.57
CA GLY A 74 8.99 -7.79 6.94
C GLY A 74 10.34 -8.34 7.41
N MET A 75 10.56 -9.64 7.23
CA MET A 75 11.85 -10.28 7.57
C MET A 75 12.99 -9.78 6.70
N TYR A 76 12.74 -9.56 5.41
CA TYR A 76 13.73 -9.00 4.50
C TYR A 76 14.16 -7.59 4.92
N LEU A 77 13.21 -6.70 5.23
CA LEU A 77 13.49 -5.33 5.66
C LEU A 77 14.27 -5.30 6.99
N GLN A 78 13.91 -6.17 7.95
CA GLN A 78 14.66 -6.33 9.18
C GLN A 78 16.09 -6.81 8.91
N GLY A 79 16.26 -7.76 7.99
CA GLY A 79 17.58 -8.24 7.54
C GLY A 79 18.44 -7.16 6.90
N VAL A 80 17.85 -6.29 6.06
CA VAL A 80 18.55 -5.16 5.43
C VAL A 80 19.05 -4.15 6.46
N ASN A 81 18.38 -4.01 7.60
CA ASN A 81 18.79 -3.10 8.68
C ASN A 81 19.37 -3.82 9.91
N ALA A 82 19.82 -5.06 9.76
CA ALA A 82 20.30 -5.87 10.88
C ALA A 82 21.55 -5.31 11.55
N ASP A 83 22.37 -4.54 10.84
CA ASP A 83 23.54 -3.84 11.36
C ASP A 83 23.21 -2.52 12.07
N GLY A 84 21.93 -2.12 12.09
CA GLY A 84 21.48 -0.90 12.73
C GLY A 84 21.90 0.39 12.01
N LYS A 85 22.21 0.31 10.71
CA LYS A 85 22.64 1.45 9.89
C LYS A 85 21.61 2.60 9.87
N PHE A 86 20.32 2.25 9.94
CA PHE A 86 19.23 3.21 9.95
C PHE A 86 18.51 3.21 11.30
N ASN A 87 18.39 4.36 11.93
CA ASN A 87 17.66 4.53 13.20
C ASN A 87 16.15 4.53 12.93
N CYS A 88 15.59 3.35 12.74
CA CYS A 88 14.15 3.11 12.59
C CYS A 88 13.77 1.72 13.10
N THR A 89 12.52 1.58 13.53
CA THR A 89 11.88 0.29 13.84
C THR A 89 11.20 -0.28 12.60
N ILE A 90 11.19 -1.59 12.46
CA ILE A 90 10.56 -2.31 11.36
C ILE A 90 9.75 -3.44 11.98
N GLU A 91 8.43 -3.34 11.91
CA GLU A 91 7.54 -4.29 12.56
C GLU A 91 6.23 -4.50 11.77
N GLU A 92 5.65 -5.68 11.88
CA GLU A 92 4.29 -5.93 11.42
C GLU A 92 3.33 -5.35 12.44
N ILE A 93 2.43 -4.49 11.99
CA ILE A 93 1.46 -3.82 12.86
C ILE A 93 0.07 -4.45 12.74
N ASP A 94 -0.70 -4.39 13.82
CA ASP A 94 -2.10 -4.80 13.84
C ASP A 94 -2.99 -3.75 13.12
N ALA A 95 -2.88 -3.72 11.79
CA ALA A 95 -3.68 -2.88 10.91
C ALA A 95 -4.12 -3.71 9.70
N CYS A 96 -5.41 -4.08 9.65
CA CYS A 96 -5.93 -4.94 8.60
C CYS A 96 -6.80 -4.16 7.61
N PRO A 97 -6.59 -4.34 6.29
CA PRO A 97 -7.36 -3.64 5.27
C PRO A 97 -8.65 -4.38 4.90
N VAL A 98 -9.65 -3.57 4.55
CA VAL A 98 -10.87 -3.97 3.85
C VAL A 98 -11.03 -3.08 2.63
N GLN A 99 -11.31 -3.64 1.46
CA GLN A 99 -11.53 -2.87 0.24
C GLN A 99 -13.02 -2.66 -0.03
N ILE A 100 -13.39 -1.43 -0.38
CA ILE A 100 -14.71 -1.02 -0.86
C ILE A 100 -14.55 -0.61 -2.32
N GLN A 101 -15.05 -1.42 -3.24
CA GLN A 101 -14.77 -1.27 -4.67
C GLN A 101 -16.05 -1.15 -5.50
N GLY A 102 -16.02 -0.29 -6.53
CA GLY A 102 -17.09 -0.10 -7.50
C GLY A 102 -17.68 1.32 -7.51
N PRO A 103 -18.59 1.63 -8.44
CA PRO A 103 -19.03 3.01 -8.73
C PRO A 103 -19.75 3.69 -7.57
N LYS A 104 -20.27 2.94 -6.60
CA LYS A 104 -20.93 3.48 -5.40
C LYS A 104 -20.01 3.59 -4.18
N SER A 105 -18.74 3.24 -4.31
CA SER A 105 -17.77 3.25 -3.20
C SER A 105 -17.66 4.62 -2.54
N LYS A 106 -17.54 5.70 -3.34
CA LYS A 106 -17.47 7.07 -2.82
C LYS A 106 -18.70 7.45 -2.01
N ALA A 107 -19.90 7.13 -2.50
CA ALA A 107 -21.15 7.45 -1.80
C ALA A 107 -21.23 6.69 -0.46
N LEU A 108 -20.84 5.40 -0.44
CA LEU A 108 -20.80 4.62 0.78
C LEU A 108 -19.78 5.20 1.77
N MET A 109 -18.57 5.57 1.31
CA MET A 109 -17.56 6.16 2.18
C MET A 109 -17.98 7.50 2.76
N LYS A 110 -18.70 8.34 2.00
CA LYS A 110 -19.30 9.59 2.52
C LYS A 110 -20.29 9.30 3.65
N ASP A 111 -21.16 8.28 3.49
CA ASP A 111 -22.11 7.90 4.53
C ASP A 111 -21.42 7.33 5.78
N LEU A 112 -20.34 6.60 5.59
CA LEU A 112 -19.61 5.93 6.66
C LEU A 112 -18.74 6.90 7.49
N CYS A 113 -18.10 7.86 6.82
CA CYS A 113 -17.13 8.77 7.43
C CYS A 113 -17.70 10.17 7.70
N GLY A 114 -18.84 10.54 7.10
CA GLY A 114 -19.41 11.90 7.21
C GLY A 114 -18.41 12.95 6.73
N ASP A 115 -18.38 14.07 7.44
CA ASP A 115 -17.56 15.25 7.10
C ASP A 115 -16.08 15.11 7.51
N GLN A 116 -15.64 13.94 7.96
CA GLN A 116 -14.23 13.72 8.33
C GLN A 116 -13.28 13.81 7.13
N VAL A 117 -13.77 13.56 5.91
CA VAL A 117 -12.97 13.53 4.69
C VAL A 117 -13.71 14.20 3.54
N ASP A 118 -13.01 15.06 2.81
CA ASP A 118 -13.48 15.58 1.53
C ASP A 118 -13.19 14.55 0.41
N PHE A 119 -14.11 13.62 0.23
CA PHE A 119 -14.00 12.58 -0.81
C PHE A 119 -14.12 13.13 -2.24
N ASP A 120 -14.62 14.34 -2.44
CA ASP A 120 -14.72 14.92 -3.77
C ASP A 120 -13.36 15.41 -4.28
N ASN A 121 -12.53 15.90 -3.38
CA ASN A 121 -11.18 16.37 -3.67
C ASN A 121 -10.07 15.41 -3.25
N MET A 122 -10.41 14.24 -2.71
CA MET A 122 -9.41 13.22 -2.37
C MET A 122 -8.80 12.65 -3.66
N PRO A 123 -7.49 12.81 -3.88
CA PRO A 123 -6.85 12.29 -5.09
C PRO A 123 -6.61 10.78 -5.00
N PHE A 124 -6.46 10.12 -6.14
CA PHE A 124 -5.98 8.73 -6.18
C PHE A 124 -4.67 8.59 -5.40
N TYR A 125 -4.58 7.57 -4.56
CA TYR A 125 -3.52 7.39 -3.55
C TYR A 125 -3.47 8.51 -2.48
N GLY A 126 -4.53 9.29 -2.30
CA GLY A 126 -4.71 10.13 -1.12
C GLY A 126 -5.00 9.27 0.10
N LEU A 127 -4.47 9.69 1.26
CA LEU A 127 -4.73 9.07 2.56
C LEU A 127 -5.52 10.03 3.43
N ALA A 128 -6.33 9.49 4.36
CA ALA A 128 -6.94 10.25 5.44
C ALA A 128 -7.05 9.38 6.70
N GLU A 129 -6.85 10.00 7.86
CA GLU A 129 -7.17 9.37 9.15
C GLU A 129 -8.60 9.68 9.53
N VAL A 130 -9.36 8.63 9.88
CA VAL A 130 -10.78 8.72 10.19
C VAL A 130 -11.14 7.84 11.38
N LYS A 131 -12.35 8.06 11.92
CA LYS A 131 -12.97 7.13 12.85
C LYS A 131 -14.19 6.48 12.20
N ILE A 132 -14.20 5.15 12.15
CA ILE A 132 -15.34 4.34 11.70
C ILE A 132 -15.83 3.54 12.92
N ALA A 133 -17.12 3.64 13.26
CA ALA A 133 -17.68 3.06 14.49
C ALA A 133 -16.86 3.43 15.75
N GLY A 134 -16.30 4.65 15.81
CA GLY A 134 -15.45 5.12 16.91
C GLY A 134 -14.01 4.56 16.90
N ARG A 135 -13.63 3.72 15.93
CA ARG A 135 -12.32 3.08 15.81
C ARG A 135 -11.43 3.83 14.83
N SER A 136 -10.13 3.93 15.16
CA SER A 136 -9.15 4.63 14.33
C SER A 136 -8.82 3.85 13.08
N CYS A 137 -8.98 4.48 11.92
CA CYS A 137 -8.66 3.91 10.61
C CYS A 137 -7.81 4.90 9.80
N VAL A 138 -6.99 4.35 8.92
CA VAL A 138 -6.43 5.08 7.77
C VAL A 138 -7.23 4.62 6.55
N ILE A 139 -7.64 5.55 5.70
CA ILE A 139 -8.23 5.21 4.41
C ILE A 139 -7.31 5.64 3.28
N SER A 140 -7.33 4.88 2.19
CA SER A 140 -6.65 5.21 0.93
C SER A 140 -7.65 5.17 -0.22
N GLN A 141 -7.57 6.11 -1.15
CA GLN A 141 -8.29 5.99 -2.41
C GLN A 141 -7.48 5.10 -3.34
N SER A 142 -7.67 3.81 -3.22
CA SER A 142 -6.94 2.75 -3.93
C SER A 142 -7.77 1.47 -4.01
N GLY A 143 -7.23 0.43 -4.62
CA GLY A 143 -7.84 -0.88 -4.70
C GLY A 143 -7.26 -1.76 -5.80
N PHE A 144 -7.69 -3.03 -5.82
CA PHE A 144 -7.18 -4.08 -6.68
C PHE A 144 -8.18 -4.51 -7.77
N SER A 145 -9.08 -3.61 -8.18
CA SER A 145 -10.19 -3.95 -9.08
C SER A 145 -10.20 -3.19 -10.40
N GLY A 146 -9.42 -2.10 -10.51
CA GLY A 146 -9.52 -1.15 -11.61
C GLY A 146 -10.77 -0.25 -11.59
N GLU A 147 -11.64 -0.44 -10.58
CA GLU A 147 -12.81 0.40 -10.33
C GLU A 147 -12.49 1.53 -9.35
N ALA A 148 -13.37 2.51 -9.26
CA ALA A 148 -13.31 3.47 -8.17
C ALA A 148 -13.43 2.74 -6.83
N GLY A 149 -12.53 3.03 -5.88
CA GLY A 149 -12.49 2.28 -4.64
C GLY A 149 -11.67 2.94 -3.54
N TYR A 150 -11.82 2.35 -2.35
CA TYR A 150 -11.14 2.75 -1.14
C TYR A 150 -10.70 1.52 -0.37
N GLU A 151 -9.59 1.66 0.33
CA GLU A 151 -9.09 0.69 1.30
C GLU A 151 -9.17 1.31 2.68
N ILE A 152 -9.70 0.56 3.64
CA ILE A 152 -9.86 0.96 5.03
C ILE A 152 -8.90 0.12 5.86
N TYR A 153 -7.86 0.70 6.40
CA TYR A 153 -6.87 0.07 7.27
C TYR A 153 -7.27 0.32 8.73
N LEU A 154 -7.86 -0.68 9.36
CA LEU A 154 -8.31 -0.61 10.74
C LEU A 154 -7.12 -0.83 11.69
N ARG A 155 -6.82 0.14 12.55
CA ARG A 155 -5.82 -0.01 13.62
C ARG A 155 -6.40 -0.85 14.77
N ASN A 156 -5.56 -1.69 15.38
CA ASN A 156 -5.97 -2.67 16.41
C ASN A 156 -7.10 -3.60 15.89
N ALA A 157 -6.90 -4.11 14.69
CA ALA A 157 -7.90 -4.91 13.98
C ALA A 157 -8.26 -6.18 14.72
N THR A 158 -7.32 -6.81 15.42
CA THR A 158 -7.57 -7.98 16.27
C THR A 158 -8.69 -7.75 17.28
N LEU A 159 -8.85 -6.51 17.76
CA LEU A 159 -9.87 -6.17 18.76
C LEU A 159 -11.18 -5.66 18.14
N TYR A 160 -11.13 -5.03 16.97
CA TYR A 160 -12.23 -4.20 16.48
C TYR A 160 -12.69 -4.53 15.05
N ALA A 161 -12.19 -5.61 14.44
CA ALA A 161 -12.52 -5.97 13.07
C ALA A 161 -14.03 -6.19 12.88
N GLU A 162 -14.71 -6.84 13.83
CA GLU A 162 -16.14 -7.11 13.77
C GLU A 162 -16.97 -5.81 13.82
N ASP A 163 -16.62 -4.89 14.72
CA ASP A 163 -17.30 -3.59 14.85
C ASP A 163 -17.25 -2.81 13.53
N MET A 164 -16.04 -2.70 12.95
CA MET A 164 -15.84 -1.99 11.69
C MET A 164 -16.54 -2.69 10.52
N TRP A 165 -16.41 -4.01 10.41
CA TRP A 165 -17.05 -4.80 9.37
C TRP A 165 -18.57 -4.63 9.38
N ASN A 166 -19.20 -4.73 10.54
CA ASN A 166 -20.64 -4.56 10.70
C ASN A 166 -21.10 -3.12 10.40
N ALA A 167 -20.31 -2.12 10.78
CA ALA A 167 -20.60 -0.72 10.43
C ALA A 167 -20.58 -0.49 8.91
N VAL A 168 -19.61 -1.07 8.20
CA VAL A 168 -19.54 -1.00 6.73
C VAL A 168 -20.73 -1.72 6.09
N LEU A 169 -21.10 -2.91 6.58
CA LEU A 169 -22.25 -3.65 6.06
C LEU A 169 -23.55 -2.86 6.25
N GLU A 170 -23.75 -2.27 7.43
CA GLU A 170 -24.95 -1.48 7.72
C GLU A 170 -25.05 -0.26 6.81
N ALA A 171 -23.99 0.55 6.71
CA ALA A 171 -23.93 1.68 5.78
C ALA A 171 -24.12 1.26 4.32
N GLY A 172 -23.65 0.05 3.99
CA GLY A 172 -23.71 -0.52 2.65
C GLY A 172 -25.08 -0.95 2.16
N LYS A 173 -26.04 -1.19 3.06
CA LYS A 173 -27.39 -1.70 2.70
C LYS A 173 -28.08 -0.84 1.65
N LYS A 174 -28.12 0.47 1.83
CA LYS A 174 -28.75 1.40 0.88
C LYS A 174 -28.02 1.48 -0.46
N HIS A 175 -26.73 1.13 -0.49
CA HIS A 175 -25.91 1.07 -1.70
C HIS A 175 -25.93 -0.30 -2.39
N LYS A 176 -26.66 -1.28 -1.84
CA LYS A 176 -26.69 -2.67 -2.30
C LYS A 176 -25.29 -3.29 -2.27
N LEU A 177 -24.55 -3.04 -1.19
CA LEU A 177 -23.21 -3.59 -0.99
C LEU A 177 -23.30 -5.13 -0.96
N MET A 178 -22.37 -5.76 -1.67
CA MET A 178 -22.19 -7.21 -1.66
C MET A 178 -20.78 -7.54 -1.14
N VAL A 179 -20.70 -8.53 -0.26
CA VAL A 179 -19.41 -9.09 0.16
C VAL A 179 -18.97 -10.11 -0.88
N ILE A 180 -17.75 -9.98 -1.35
CA ILE A 180 -17.12 -10.92 -2.28
C ILE A 180 -15.65 -11.16 -1.88
N ALA A 181 -15.02 -12.17 -2.45
CA ALA A 181 -13.58 -12.35 -2.39
C ALA A 181 -12.87 -11.46 -3.43
N PRO A 182 -11.55 -11.18 -3.26
CA PRO A 182 -10.73 -10.56 -4.29
C PRO A 182 -10.87 -11.30 -5.62
N ALA A 183 -11.11 -10.55 -6.69
CA ALA A 183 -11.49 -11.11 -7.97
C ALA A 183 -10.35 -10.95 -9.00
N HIS A 184 -9.53 -11.98 -9.17
CA HIS A 184 -8.38 -11.95 -10.08
C HIS A 184 -8.73 -11.56 -11.53
N HIS A 185 -9.89 -11.99 -12.04
CA HIS A 185 -10.33 -11.58 -13.37
C HIS A 185 -10.50 -10.05 -13.49
N ARG A 186 -10.91 -9.35 -12.42
CA ARG A 186 -11.05 -7.89 -12.42
C ARG A 186 -9.69 -7.20 -12.51
N ARG A 187 -8.73 -7.62 -11.67
CA ARG A 187 -7.40 -7.02 -11.70
C ARG A 187 -6.69 -7.26 -13.02
N ILE A 188 -6.87 -8.45 -13.65
CA ILE A 188 -6.30 -8.77 -14.95
C ILE A 188 -6.91 -7.88 -16.04
N GLN A 189 -8.22 -7.68 -16.06
CA GLN A 189 -8.89 -6.74 -16.98
C GLN A 189 -8.37 -5.31 -16.84
N ALA A 190 -7.99 -4.91 -15.63
CA ALA A 190 -7.44 -3.60 -15.34
C ALA A 190 -5.92 -3.50 -15.59
N GLY A 191 -5.25 -4.60 -15.92
CA GLY A 191 -3.79 -4.64 -16.10
C GLY A 191 -3.01 -4.53 -14.79
N ILE A 192 -3.62 -4.86 -13.65
CA ILE A 192 -2.97 -4.86 -12.33
C ILE A 192 -2.26 -6.18 -12.12
N LEU A 193 -0.95 -6.12 -11.88
CA LEU A 193 -0.12 -7.29 -11.61
C LEU A 193 -0.32 -7.78 -10.16
N SER A 194 0.04 -9.04 -9.94
CA SER A 194 0.04 -9.69 -8.63
C SER A 194 1.34 -10.46 -8.46
N TRP A 195 2.11 -10.11 -7.44
CA TRP A 195 3.32 -10.84 -7.11
C TRP A 195 3.00 -12.30 -6.76
N GLY A 196 3.87 -13.21 -7.16
CA GLY A 196 3.66 -14.65 -7.02
C GLY A 196 2.80 -15.30 -8.12
N GLN A 197 2.06 -14.50 -8.89
CA GLN A 197 1.23 -14.99 -10.00
C GLN A 197 1.73 -14.51 -11.37
N ASP A 198 2.04 -13.23 -11.51
CA ASP A 198 2.49 -12.64 -12.77
C ASP A 198 4.00 -12.34 -12.76
N MET A 199 4.61 -12.26 -11.60
CA MET A 199 6.03 -11.99 -11.40
C MET A 199 6.51 -12.56 -10.07
N ASP A 200 7.81 -12.80 -9.97
CA ASP A 200 8.50 -13.30 -8.79
C ASP A 200 9.96 -12.79 -8.76
N MET A 201 10.79 -13.34 -7.89
CA MET A 201 12.20 -12.97 -7.76
C MET A 201 13.08 -13.30 -8.99
N GLN A 202 12.59 -14.08 -9.94
CA GLN A 202 13.32 -14.40 -11.17
C GLN A 202 13.07 -13.36 -12.28
N HIS A 203 12.11 -12.48 -12.08
CA HIS A 203 11.75 -11.40 -13.00
C HIS A 203 12.25 -10.06 -12.47
N ASN A 204 12.82 -9.25 -13.36
CA ASN A 204 13.13 -7.86 -13.04
C ASN A 204 11.96 -6.93 -13.43
N PRO A 205 11.92 -5.68 -12.94
CA PRO A 205 10.84 -4.75 -13.25
C PRO A 205 10.64 -4.48 -14.75
N TYR A 206 11.69 -4.54 -15.57
CA TYR A 206 11.59 -4.30 -17.01
C TYR A 206 10.84 -5.42 -17.73
N GLN A 207 11.08 -6.68 -17.34
CA GLN A 207 10.37 -7.84 -17.88
C GLN A 207 8.87 -7.82 -17.54
N CYS A 208 8.51 -7.18 -16.41
CA CYS A 208 7.12 -7.03 -15.95
C CYS A 208 6.44 -5.76 -16.49
N ASN A 209 7.08 -5.03 -17.43
CA ASN A 209 6.61 -3.72 -17.90
C ASN A 209 6.48 -2.66 -16.79
N LEU A 210 7.25 -2.81 -15.71
CA LEU A 210 7.31 -1.90 -14.56
C LEU A 210 8.57 -1.03 -14.57
N GLY A 211 9.29 -0.95 -15.69
CA GLY A 211 10.51 -0.17 -15.81
C GLY A 211 10.33 1.33 -15.47
N TYR A 212 9.11 1.87 -15.62
CA TYR A 212 8.78 3.23 -15.20
C TYR A 212 8.82 3.44 -13.67
N GLN A 213 8.85 2.35 -12.89
CA GLN A 213 9.02 2.37 -11.44
C GLN A 213 10.49 2.42 -11.01
N VAL A 214 11.41 2.19 -11.95
CA VAL A 214 12.85 2.16 -11.64
C VAL A 214 13.46 3.53 -11.88
N SER A 215 13.94 4.14 -10.81
CA SER A 215 14.59 5.46 -10.86
C SER A 215 16.10 5.31 -11.00
N LEU A 216 16.62 5.57 -12.20
CA LEU A 216 18.05 5.61 -12.48
C LEU A 216 18.56 7.04 -12.48
N SER A 217 19.86 7.21 -12.17
CA SER A 217 20.51 8.51 -12.12
C SER A 217 20.38 9.25 -13.46
N GLY A 218 19.88 10.48 -13.43
CA GLY A 218 19.79 11.36 -14.60
C GLY A 218 18.59 11.10 -15.53
N LYS A 219 17.63 10.24 -15.16
CA LYS A 219 16.49 9.91 -16.02
C LYS A 219 15.15 10.05 -15.32
N GLY A 220 14.19 10.71 -15.98
CA GLY A 220 12.79 10.75 -15.60
C GLY A 220 12.45 11.62 -14.38
N GLU A 221 11.15 11.71 -14.11
CA GLU A 221 10.57 12.50 -13.01
C GLU A 221 11.03 12.03 -11.63
N TRP A 222 11.24 10.73 -11.48
CA TRP A 222 11.66 10.07 -10.24
C TRP A 222 13.17 9.81 -10.20
N ASN A 223 13.94 10.60 -10.91
CA ASN A 223 15.39 10.50 -10.93
C ASN A 223 15.95 10.42 -9.51
N LYS A 224 16.66 9.33 -9.22
CA LYS A 224 17.21 9.02 -7.92
C LYS A 224 18.73 8.84 -8.03
N LYS A 225 19.48 9.74 -7.42
CA LYS A 225 20.93 9.66 -7.38
C LYS A 225 21.43 8.73 -6.27
N ALA A 226 20.66 8.64 -5.17
CA ALA A 226 20.99 7.77 -4.05
C ALA A 226 21.09 6.31 -4.48
N ASP A 227 21.93 5.56 -3.81
CA ASP A 227 22.01 4.12 -3.97
C ASP A 227 20.80 3.42 -3.33
N TYR A 228 20.40 2.29 -3.91
CA TYR A 228 19.33 1.44 -3.38
C TYR A 228 19.58 -0.02 -3.75
N VAL A 229 18.95 -0.94 -3.02
CA VAL A 229 19.13 -2.37 -3.25
C VAL A 229 18.71 -2.75 -4.68
N GLY A 230 19.62 -3.42 -5.39
CA GLY A 230 19.38 -3.87 -6.78
C GLY A 230 19.70 -2.84 -7.85
N LYS A 231 20.07 -1.59 -7.52
CA LYS A 231 20.35 -0.53 -8.51
C LYS A 231 21.35 -0.94 -9.56
N ALA A 232 22.51 -1.46 -9.15
CA ALA A 232 23.55 -1.88 -10.07
C ALA A 232 23.14 -2.98 -11.05
N ALA A 233 22.20 -3.84 -10.66
CA ALA A 233 21.65 -4.86 -11.53
C ALA A 233 20.56 -4.34 -12.48
N LEU A 234 19.98 -3.18 -12.18
CA LEU A 234 18.93 -2.53 -12.97
C LEU A 234 19.47 -1.46 -13.94
N GLU A 235 20.71 -1.00 -13.76
CA GLU A 235 21.44 -0.11 -14.67
C GLU A 235 21.92 -0.83 -15.93
#